data_16960247c1070b5f4c607af5feb0d747
#
_entry.id   16960247c1070b5f4c607af5feb0d747
#
_cell.length_a   1.000
_cell.length_b   1.000
_cell.length_c   1.000
_cell.angle_alpha   90.00
_cell.angle_beta   90.00
_cell.angle_gamma   90.00
#
_symmetry.space_group_name_H-M   'P 1'
#
loop_
_entity.id
_entity.type
_entity.pdbx_description
1 polymer ?
#
loop_
_entity_poly.entity_id
_entity_poly.type
_entity_poly.pdbx_seq_one_letter_code
_entity_poly.pdbx_strand_id
1 'polypeptide(L)'
;ISTIRGEQQEIIDSSTANQRSVNLLRTRQSDLKVVVDANKFITDELVARMNTTRFVKNNVGIVPRLTSNTNKEFTVTASHNVNDSWKVFNLNTTYYWNPGVQVDEQGELLTPIYIQIKLPTAMRIHRFGLRTKSDTDKIKRWLLQGKNEDGLYRVVYNPGVHITNAEDRYIAGTVKYFDVPLRTALSYQYYSLQITGVESRNSYLSYFQLFSLDEVIEMPISSDGSYINV
;
A
#
# COMPACT_ATOMS: atom_id res chain seq x y z
N ILE A 1 -77.15 19.47 16.67
CA ILE A 1 -76.89 18.03 16.69
C ILE A 1 -75.97 17.62 15.58
N SER A 2 -76.11 18.17 14.35
CA SER A 2 -75.16 17.87 13.20
C SER A 2 -73.72 18.33 13.44
N THR A 3 -73.54 19.51 14.05
CA THR A 3 -72.22 20.12 14.33
C THR A 3 -71.42 19.24 15.34
N ILE A 4 -72.07 18.76 16.40
CA ILE A 4 -71.43 17.92 17.42
C ILE A 4 -70.96 16.57 16.82
N ARG A 5 -71.71 16.01 15.86
CA ARG A 5 -71.30 14.79 15.18
C ARG A 5 -70.07 14.99 14.28
N GLY A 6 -69.98 16.16 13.62
CA GLY A 6 -68.80 16.52 12.82
C GLY A 6 -67.56 16.63 13.69
N GLU A 7 -67.63 17.35 14.81
CA GLU A 7 -66.48 17.51 15.73
C GLU A 7 -66.05 16.17 16.33
N GLN A 8 -67.00 15.28 16.68
CA GLN A 8 -66.67 13.96 17.14
C GLN A 8 -65.94 13.10 16.09
N GLN A 9 -66.35 13.20 14.83
CA GLN A 9 -65.72 12.46 13.75
C GLN A 9 -64.30 13.00 13.49
N GLU A 10 -64.03 14.30 13.50
CA GLU A 10 -62.69 14.87 13.38
C GLU A 10 -61.75 14.44 14.49
N ILE A 11 -62.27 14.34 15.75
CA ILE A 11 -61.49 13.82 16.89
C ILE A 11 -61.10 12.35 16.67
N ILE A 12 -62.03 11.50 16.20
CA ILE A 12 -61.79 10.10 15.93
C ILE A 12 -60.75 9.92 14.82
N ASP A 13 -60.88 10.69 13.74
CA ASP A 13 -59.96 10.64 12.61
C ASP A 13 -58.52 11.10 12.99
N SER A 14 -58.44 12.19 13.78
CA SER A 14 -57.16 12.66 14.34
C SER A 14 -56.52 11.63 15.28
N SER A 15 -57.30 11.01 16.16
CA SER A 15 -56.83 9.96 17.06
C SER A 15 -56.31 8.75 16.30
N THR A 16 -57.01 8.35 15.21
CA THR A 16 -56.58 7.24 14.35
C THR A 16 -55.28 7.55 13.60
N ALA A 17 -55.15 8.78 13.09
CA ALA A 17 -53.95 9.25 12.44
C ALA A 17 -52.73 9.26 13.40
N ASN A 18 -52.93 9.76 14.61
CA ASN A 18 -51.92 9.75 15.67
C ASN A 18 -51.48 8.33 16.03
N GLN A 19 -52.43 7.39 16.17
CA GLN A 19 -52.12 5.99 16.47
C GLN A 19 -51.30 5.34 15.35
N ARG A 20 -51.58 5.63 14.07
CA ARG A 20 -50.79 5.16 12.93
C ARG A 20 -49.37 5.74 12.98
N SER A 21 -49.20 7.01 13.29
CA SER A 21 -47.92 7.68 13.43
C SER A 21 -47.10 7.08 14.56
N VAL A 22 -47.69 6.79 15.69
CA VAL A 22 -47.04 6.11 16.85
C VAL A 22 -46.56 4.71 16.46
N ASN A 23 -47.40 3.94 15.76
CA ASN A 23 -47.02 2.61 15.31
C ASN A 23 -45.86 2.65 14.30
N LEU A 24 -45.86 3.60 13.36
CA LEU A 24 -44.79 3.81 12.42
C LEU A 24 -43.46 4.17 13.11
N LEU A 25 -43.52 5.05 14.12
CA LEU A 25 -42.34 5.44 14.90
C LEU A 25 -41.79 4.23 15.69
N ARG A 26 -42.60 3.40 16.26
CA ARG A 26 -42.19 2.17 16.95
C ARG A 26 -41.50 1.19 16.01
N THR A 27 -42.03 1.00 14.79
CA THR A 27 -41.38 0.18 13.76
C THR A 27 -40.03 0.73 13.40
N ARG A 28 -39.91 2.02 13.08
CA ARG A 28 -38.63 2.67 12.77
C ARG A 28 -37.62 2.59 13.91
N GLN A 29 -38.06 2.72 15.15
CA GLN A 29 -37.22 2.55 16.34
C GLN A 29 -36.68 1.12 16.45
N SER A 30 -37.49 0.11 16.14
CA SER A 30 -37.06 -1.28 16.09
C SER A 30 -36.04 -1.53 15.00
N ASP A 31 -36.29 -1.00 13.79
CA ASP A 31 -35.36 -1.12 12.65
C ASP A 31 -34.02 -0.44 12.93
N LEU A 32 -34.06 0.76 13.53
CA LEU A 32 -32.82 1.47 13.93
C LEU A 32 -32.03 0.69 14.98
N LYS A 33 -32.71 0.05 15.93
CA LYS A 33 -32.05 -0.78 16.93
C LYS A 33 -31.31 -1.95 16.28
N VAL A 34 -31.92 -2.64 15.33
CA VAL A 34 -31.27 -3.73 14.57
C VAL A 34 -30.00 -3.23 13.86
N VAL A 35 -30.06 -2.07 13.21
CA VAL A 35 -28.89 -1.47 12.53
C VAL A 35 -27.79 -1.09 13.52
N VAL A 36 -28.14 -0.52 14.66
CA VAL A 36 -27.17 -0.14 15.71
C VAL A 36 -26.49 -1.39 16.29
N ASP A 37 -27.26 -2.44 16.59
CA ASP A 37 -26.72 -3.69 17.14
C ASP A 37 -25.78 -4.38 16.11
N ALA A 38 -26.14 -4.39 14.83
CA ALA A 38 -25.31 -4.92 13.75
C ALA A 38 -24.00 -4.13 13.60
N ASN A 39 -24.05 -2.80 13.61
CA ASN A 39 -22.88 -1.94 13.53
C ASN A 39 -21.96 -2.12 14.75
N LYS A 40 -22.52 -2.29 15.94
CA LYS A 40 -21.75 -2.57 17.14
C LYS A 40 -21.02 -3.90 17.02
N PHE A 41 -21.70 -4.96 16.56
CA PHE A 41 -21.08 -6.27 16.34
C PHE A 41 -19.88 -6.17 15.37
N ILE A 42 -20.07 -5.49 14.22
CA ILE A 42 -18.99 -5.29 13.23
C ILE A 42 -17.82 -4.51 13.86
N THR A 43 -18.12 -3.48 14.65
CA THR A 43 -17.08 -2.67 15.32
C THR A 43 -16.31 -3.51 16.33
N ASP A 44 -17.00 -4.30 17.17
CA ASP A 44 -16.38 -5.16 18.18
C ASP A 44 -15.49 -6.24 17.50
N GLU A 45 -15.93 -6.82 16.39
CA GLU A 45 -15.14 -7.78 15.60
C GLU A 45 -13.90 -7.13 14.99
N LEU A 46 -14.02 -5.90 14.42
CA LEU A 46 -12.89 -5.17 13.88
C LEU A 46 -11.85 -4.81 14.96
N VAL A 47 -12.31 -4.38 16.14
CA VAL A 47 -11.45 -4.09 17.29
C VAL A 47 -10.73 -5.35 17.76
N ALA A 48 -11.43 -6.49 17.85
CA ALA A 48 -10.82 -7.77 18.21
C ALA A 48 -9.73 -8.17 17.21
N ARG A 49 -10.01 -8.06 15.90
CA ARG A 49 -9.01 -8.34 14.84
C ARG A 49 -7.81 -7.38 14.91
N MET A 50 -8.02 -6.10 15.19
CA MET A 50 -6.91 -5.14 15.34
C MET A 50 -6.01 -5.49 16.53
N ASN A 51 -6.57 -6.00 17.61
CA ASN A 51 -5.83 -6.38 18.81
C ASN A 51 -5.04 -7.70 18.66
N THR A 52 -5.41 -8.55 17.67
CA THR A 52 -4.73 -9.82 17.41
C THR A 52 -3.75 -9.74 16.24
N THR A 53 -3.76 -8.65 15.48
CA THR A 53 -2.87 -8.47 14.34
C THR A 53 -1.59 -7.75 14.77
N ARG A 54 -0.46 -8.41 14.63
CA ARG A 54 0.87 -7.85 14.87
C ARG A 54 1.64 -7.76 13.56
N PHE A 55 2.32 -6.63 13.36
CA PHE A 55 3.23 -6.47 12.22
C PHE A 55 4.68 -6.73 12.65
N VAL A 56 5.34 -7.64 11.94
CA VAL A 56 6.75 -7.98 12.16
C VAL A 56 7.59 -7.46 11.00
N LYS A 57 8.56 -6.61 11.31
CA LYS A 57 9.54 -6.11 10.34
C LYS A 57 10.59 -7.17 10.07
N ASN A 58 10.69 -7.63 8.83
CA ASN A 58 11.73 -8.56 8.41
C ASN A 58 12.92 -7.76 7.87
N ASN A 59 14.12 -8.02 8.43
CA ASN A 59 15.36 -7.37 8.00
C ASN A 59 16.11 -8.18 6.93
N VAL A 60 15.57 -9.33 6.51
CA VAL A 60 16.10 -10.10 5.38
C VAL A 60 15.43 -9.62 4.10
N GLY A 61 16.23 -9.34 3.07
CA GLY A 61 15.70 -8.95 1.77
C GLY A 61 14.85 -10.07 1.16
N ILE A 62 13.67 -9.70 0.65
CA ILE A 62 12.72 -10.67 0.09
C ILE A 62 13.07 -11.10 -1.33
N VAL A 63 13.82 -10.27 -2.07
CA VAL A 63 14.26 -10.62 -3.41
C VAL A 63 15.57 -11.42 -3.31
N PRO A 64 15.59 -12.68 -3.75
CA PRO A 64 16.83 -13.47 -3.75
C PRO A 64 17.83 -12.89 -4.76
N ARG A 65 19.08 -13.37 -4.69
CA ARG A 65 20.07 -13.05 -5.70
C ARG A 65 19.60 -13.53 -7.07
N LEU A 66 19.27 -12.60 -7.96
CA LEU A 66 18.88 -12.94 -9.33
C LEU A 66 20.09 -13.11 -10.25
N THR A 67 19.96 -13.97 -11.26
CA THR A 67 20.93 -14.21 -12.33
C THR A 67 20.35 -14.02 -13.72
N SER A 68 19.06 -13.74 -13.80
CA SER A 68 18.30 -13.45 -15.03
C SER A 68 17.04 -12.63 -14.68
N ASN A 69 16.38 -12.08 -15.69
CA ASN A 69 15.12 -11.34 -15.50
C ASN A 69 13.95 -12.20 -15.03
N THR A 70 14.02 -13.51 -15.26
CA THR A 70 13.05 -14.48 -14.75
C THR A 70 13.82 -15.51 -13.94
N ASN A 71 13.54 -15.58 -12.65
CA ASN A 71 14.13 -16.56 -11.74
C ASN A 71 13.04 -17.12 -10.83
N LYS A 72 12.65 -18.37 -11.10
CA LYS A 72 11.52 -19.03 -10.44
C LYS A 72 10.25 -18.17 -10.57
N GLU A 73 9.83 -17.59 -9.45
CA GLU A 73 8.58 -16.84 -9.34
C GLU A 73 8.79 -15.32 -9.40
N PHE A 74 10.06 -14.87 -9.50
CA PHE A 74 10.38 -13.45 -9.62
C PHE A 74 10.56 -13.08 -11.09
N THR A 75 10.01 -11.94 -11.49
CA THR A 75 10.18 -11.39 -12.83
C THR A 75 10.57 -9.92 -12.77
N VAL A 76 11.65 -9.56 -13.44
CA VAL A 76 12.10 -8.17 -13.56
C VAL A 76 11.78 -7.64 -14.94
N THR A 77 11.22 -6.44 -14.99
CA THR A 77 10.98 -5.68 -16.22
C THR A 77 11.52 -4.27 -16.06
N ALA A 78 11.84 -3.62 -17.16
CA ALA A 78 12.31 -2.25 -17.17
C ALA A 78 11.87 -1.54 -18.46
N SER A 79 11.85 -0.21 -18.44
CA SER A 79 11.53 0.60 -19.63
C SER A 79 12.61 0.51 -20.71
N HIS A 80 13.86 0.31 -20.31
CA HIS A 80 15.03 0.29 -21.18
C HIS A 80 16.02 -0.81 -20.76
N ASN A 81 16.81 -1.33 -21.68
CA ASN A 81 17.84 -2.35 -21.43
C ASN A 81 17.34 -3.48 -20.51
N VAL A 82 16.19 -4.01 -20.85
CA VAL A 82 15.46 -5.03 -20.05
C VAL A 82 16.35 -6.21 -19.72
N ASN A 83 17.16 -6.68 -20.68
CA ASN A 83 18.02 -7.85 -20.52
C ASN A 83 18.99 -7.76 -19.34
N ASP A 84 19.34 -6.55 -18.93
CA ASP A 84 20.29 -6.27 -17.86
C ASP A 84 19.60 -5.86 -16.53
N SER A 85 18.28 -5.75 -16.52
CA SER A 85 17.55 -5.20 -15.37
C SER A 85 17.63 -6.07 -14.11
N TRP A 86 17.79 -7.39 -14.23
CA TRP A 86 18.00 -8.29 -13.10
C TRP A 86 19.28 -7.98 -12.28
N LYS A 87 20.26 -7.29 -12.90
CA LYS A 87 21.56 -7.00 -12.27
C LYS A 87 21.44 -6.18 -10.98
N VAL A 88 20.41 -5.34 -10.85
CA VAL A 88 20.18 -4.56 -9.63
C VAL A 88 19.74 -5.41 -8.43
N PHE A 89 19.24 -6.62 -8.70
CA PHE A 89 18.81 -7.59 -7.69
C PHE A 89 19.85 -8.70 -7.48
N ASN A 90 20.99 -8.63 -8.14
CA ASN A 90 22.05 -9.65 -8.00
C ASN A 90 22.85 -9.53 -6.69
N LEU A 91 22.79 -8.38 -6.02
CA LEU A 91 23.54 -8.06 -4.80
C LEU A 91 25.06 -8.00 -4.97
N ASN A 92 25.58 -8.23 -6.19
CA ASN A 92 26.98 -8.05 -6.49
C ASN A 92 27.26 -6.59 -6.86
N THR A 93 28.24 -5.98 -6.20
CA THR A 93 28.55 -4.54 -6.34
C THR A 93 29.09 -4.18 -7.73
N THR A 94 29.56 -5.14 -8.51
CA THR A 94 30.07 -4.90 -9.87
C THR A 94 28.97 -4.87 -10.93
N TYR A 95 27.78 -5.41 -10.60
CA TYR A 95 26.64 -5.44 -11.52
C TYR A 95 25.81 -4.18 -11.39
N TYR A 96 25.29 -3.72 -12.52
CA TYR A 96 24.41 -2.56 -12.59
C TYR A 96 23.49 -2.64 -13.82
N TRP A 97 22.38 -1.97 -13.73
CA TRP A 97 21.49 -1.69 -14.84
C TRP A 97 21.75 -0.27 -15.35
N ASN A 98 22.00 -0.16 -16.64
CA ASN A 98 22.12 1.12 -17.34
C ASN A 98 20.90 1.32 -18.23
N PRO A 99 20.00 2.25 -17.92
CA PRO A 99 18.84 2.53 -18.76
C PRO A 99 19.19 3.16 -20.12
N GLY A 100 20.41 3.69 -20.29
CA GLY A 100 20.83 4.33 -21.56
C GLY A 100 20.00 5.57 -21.88
N VAL A 101 19.69 6.37 -20.87
CA VAL A 101 18.73 7.48 -21.00
C VAL A 101 19.33 8.72 -21.62
N GLN A 102 18.47 9.49 -22.29
CA GLN A 102 18.76 10.83 -22.75
C GLN A 102 18.23 11.84 -21.74
N VAL A 103 19.04 12.83 -21.43
CA VAL A 103 18.69 13.98 -20.58
C VAL A 103 18.81 15.25 -21.41
N ASP A 104 18.01 16.24 -21.07
CA ASP A 104 18.15 17.60 -21.57
C ASP A 104 19.35 18.32 -20.93
N GLU A 105 19.54 19.59 -21.29
CA GLU A 105 20.62 20.42 -20.77
C GLU A 105 20.55 20.65 -19.26
N GLN A 106 19.37 20.53 -18.68
CA GLN A 106 19.09 20.69 -17.24
C GLN A 106 19.24 19.37 -16.46
N GLY A 107 19.53 18.25 -17.15
CA GLY A 107 19.64 16.91 -16.56
C GLY A 107 18.29 16.26 -16.32
N GLU A 108 17.22 16.78 -16.95
CA GLU A 108 15.89 16.18 -16.91
C GLU A 108 15.81 15.02 -17.89
N LEU A 109 15.14 13.95 -17.48
CA LEU A 109 14.87 12.83 -18.38
C LEU A 109 13.86 13.23 -19.44
N LEU A 110 14.19 13.05 -20.72
CA LEU A 110 13.25 13.27 -21.81
C LEU A 110 12.03 12.35 -21.73
N THR A 111 12.22 11.15 -21.16
CA THR A 111 11.15 10.20 -20.84
C THR A 111 11.41 9.56 -19.48
N PRO A 112 10.37 9.45 -18.62
CA PRO A 112 10.52 8.73 -17.37
C PRO A 112 10.93 7.27 -17.62
N ILE A 113 11.82 6.78 -16.78
CA ILE A 113 12.26 5.39 -16.81
C ILE A 113 11.76 4.65 -15.59
N TYR A 114 11.63 3.34 -15.71
CA TYR A 114 11.26 2.50 -14.58
C TYR A 114 12.01 1.18 -14.61
N ILE A 115 12.17 0.60 -13.42
CA ILE A 115 12.50 -0.79 -13.20
C ILE A 115 11.50 -1.39 -12.23
N GLN A 116 10.97 -2.56 -12.54
CA GLN A 116 9.91 -3.21 -11.79
C GLN A 116 10.27 -4.65 -11.50
N ILE A 117 9.91 -5.11 -10.30
CA ILE A 117 9.94 -6.51 -9.92
C ILE A 117 8.53 -7.02 -9.63
N LYS A 118 8.20 -8.18 -10.19
CA LYS A 118 7.05 -8.99 -9.79
C LYS A 118 7.50 -9.97 -8.71
N LEU A 119 6.79 -9.99 -7.59
CA LEU A 119 6.96 -10.94 -6.49
C LEU A 119 6.07 -12.18 -6.71
N PRO A 120 6.40 -13.32 -6.10
CA PRO A 120 5.56 -14.53 -6.17
C PRO A 120 4.12 -14.29 -5.71
N THR A 121 3.98 -13.57 -4.61
CA THR A 121 2.70 -13.18 -4.01
C THR A 121 2.72 -11.70 -3.66
N ALA A 122 1.55 -11.11 -3.45
CA ALA A 122 1.46 -9.74 -2.95
C ALA A 122 2.00 -9.68 -1.51
N MET A 123 2.95 -8.80 -1.26
CA MET A 123 3.59 -8.61 0.03
C MET A 123 3.56 -7.14 0.44
N ARG A 124 3.53 -6.88 1.75
CA ARG A 124 3.80 -5.55 2.30
C ARG A 124 5.30 -5.39 2.50
N ILE A 125 5.80 -4.17 2.28
CA ILE A 125 7.18 -3.82 2.64
C ILE A 125 7.18 -2.72 3.69
N HIS A 126 8.14 -2.78 4.62
CA HIS A 126 8.38 -1.71 5.58
C HIS A 126 9.61 -0.87 5.26
N ARG A 127 10.48 -1.40 4.40
CA ARG A 127 11.75 -0.77 4.01
C ARG A 127 12.16 -1.23 2.63
N PHE A 128 12.90 -0.38 1.93
CA PHE A 128 13.63 -0.77 0.73
C PHE A 128 14.99 -0.08 0.70
N GLY A 129 15.93 -0.67 -0.04
CA GLY A 129 17.28 -0.15 -0.21
C GLY A 129 17.60 0.10 -1.67
N LEU A 130 18.27 1.22 -1.95
CA LEU A 130 18.69 1.63 -3.29
C LEU A 130 20.13 2.09 -3.27
N ARG A 131 20.85 1.86 -4.39
CA ARG A 131 22.20 2.37 -4.62
C ARG A 131 22.45 2.53 -6.12
N THR A 132 23.12 3.62 -6.52
CA THR A 132 23.72 3.73 -7.85
C THR A 132 25.11 3.08 -7.88
N LYS A 133 25.72 2.98 -9.06
CA LYS A 133 27.06 2.40 -9.24
C LYS A 133 28.13 3.26 -8.56
N SER A 134 28.00 4.57 -8.61
CA SER A 134 28.96 5.54 -8.06
C SER A 134 28.25 6.78 -7.49
N ASP A 135 28.99 7.57 -6.72
CA ASP A 135 28.49 8.83 -6.15
C ASP A 135 28.26 9.92 -7.20
N THR A 136 28.80 9.77 -8.40
CA THR A 136 28.60 10.69 -9.53
C THR A 136 27.34 10.37 -10.34
N ASP A 137 26.74 9.19 -10.14
CA ASP A 137 25.57 8.72 -10.90
C ASP A 137 24.27 8.95 -10.13
N LYS A 138 24.09 10.12 -9.53
CA LYS A 138 22.96 10.39 -8.63
C LYS A 138 21.63 10.37 -9.36
N ILE A 139 20.67 9.69 -8.76
CA ILE A 139 19.25 9.76 -9.11
C ILE A 139 18.59 10.79 -8.17
N LYS A 140 18.09 11.88 -8.74
CA LYS A 140 17.59 13.04 -7.99
C LYS A 140 16.08 13.02 -7.74
N ARG A 141 15.31 12.57 -8.74
CA ARG A 141 13.84 12.49 -8.64
C ARG A 141 13.37 11.11 -8.99
N TRP A 142 12.65 10.52 -8.07
CA TRP A 142 12.15 9.16 -8.17
C TRP A 142 10.99 8.94 -7.22
N LEU A 143 10.24 7.87 -7.43
CA LEU A 143 9.26 7.37 -6.47
C LEU A 143 9.15 5.85 -6.57
N LEU A 144 8.75 5.22 -5.48
CA LEU A 144 8.41 3.81 -5.44
C LEU A 144 6.90 3.66 -5.53
N GLN A 145 6.47 2.83 -6.46
CA GLN A 145 5.07 2.51 -6.69
C GLN A 145 4.83 1.02 -6.49
N GLY A 146 3.60 0.66 -6.10
CA GLY A 146 3.12 -0.69 -6.06
C GLY A 146 1.87 -0.85 -6.93
N LYS A 147 1.66 -2.05 -7.47
CA LYS A 147 0.40 -2.43 -8.11
C LYS A 147 0.11 -3.91 -7.93
N ASN A 148 -1.13 -4.28 -8.09
CA ASN A 148 -1.60 -5.65 -8.19
C ASN A 148 -2.10 -5.95 -9.62
N GLU A 149 -2.78 -7.04 -9.82
CA GLU A 149 -3.32 -7.44 -11.12
C GLU A 149 -4.39 -6.45 -11.67
N ASP A 150 -4.91 -5.53 -10.82
CA ASP A 150 -5.78 -4.42 -11.24
C ASP A 150 -5.07 -3.42 -12.17
N GLY A 151 -3.74 -3.51 -12.27
CA GLY A 151 -2.91 -2.67 -13.12
C GLY A 151 -2.71 -1.23 -12.62
N LEU A 152 -3.36 -0.84 -11.52
CA LEU A 152 -3.32 0.53 -11.01
C LEU A 152 -2.09 0.76 -10.12
N TYR A 153 -1.21 1.67 -10.54
CA TYR A 153 -0.06 2.09 -9.73
C TYR A 153 -0.48 3.00 -8.58
N ARG A 154 0.01 2.67 -7.39
CA ARG A 154 -0.16 3.47 -6.17
C ARG A 154 1.19 3.85 -5.60
N VAL A 155 1.32 5.07 -5.13
CA VAL A 155 2.58 5.55 -4.55
C VAL A 155 2.79 4.88 -3.19
N VAL A 156 3.87 4.12 -3.06
CA VAL A 156 4.33 3.49 -1.82
C VAL A 156 5.23 4.45 -1.05
N TYR A 157 6.15 5.12 -1.77
CA TYR A 157 7.08 6.07 -1.19
C TYR A 157 7.40 7.21 -2.16
N ASN A 158 7.33 8.44 -1.66
CA ASN A 158 7.72 9.64 -2.39
C ASN A 158 8.74 10.42 -1.55
N PRO A 159 10.02 10.46 -1.93
CA PRO A 159 11.04 11.17 -1.16
C PRO A 159 10.75 12.67 -1.04
N GLY A 160 10.07 13.29 -2.00
CA GLY A 160 9.66 14.69 -1.93
C GLY A 160 8.70 15.00 -0.80
N VAL A 161 7.95 13.99 -0.33
CA VAL A 161 6.99 14.12 0.79
C VAL A 161 7.61 13.72 2.13
N HIS A 162 8.52 12.73 2.12
CA HIS A 162 9.00 12.10 3.35
C HIS A 162 10.38 12.58 3.81
N ILE A 163 11.12 13.27 2.96
CA ILE A 163 12.47 13.74 3.25
C ILE A 163 12.53 15.26 3.05
N THR A 164 12.86 16.00 4.10
CA THR A 164 12.90 17.46 4.06
C THR A 164 14.12 17.97 3.30
N ASN A 165 15.31 17.43 3.59
CA ASN A 165 16.52 17.83 2.89
C ASN A 165 16.58 17.24 1.49
N ALA A 166 16.81 18.08 0.48
CA ALA A 166 16.83 17.65 -0.92
C ALA A 166 17.97 16.64 -1.23
N GLU A 167 19.14 16.82 -0.64
CA GLU A 167 20.29 15.93 -0.88
C GLU A 167 20.07 14.52 -0.29
N ASP A 168 19.35 14.42 0.81
CA ASP A 168 19.01 13.12 1.41
C ASP A 168 18.03 12.30 0.56
N ARG A 169 17.35 12.93 -0.39
CA ARG A 169 16.48 12.27 -1.37
C ARG A 169 17.27 11.56 -2.46
N TYR A 170 18.53 11.93 -2.68
CA TYR A 170 19.33 11.41 -3.79
C TYR A 170 19.79 9.98 -3.49
N ILE A 171 19.72 9.13 -4.51
CA ILE A 171 20.34 7.80 -4.51
C ILE A 171 21.75 7.97 -5.08
N ALA A 172 22.75 7.49 -4.37
CA ALA A 172 24.16 7.60 -4.72
C ALA A 172 24.90 6.24 -4.57
N GLY A 173 26.21 6.23 -4.62
CA GLY A 173 27.05 5.02 -4.62
C GLY A 173 27.05 4.20 -3.32
N THR A 174 26.47 4.71 -2.24
CA THR A 174 26.24 3.95 -1.00
C THR A 174 24.78 3.47 -0.92
N VAL A 175 24.55 2.30 -0.31
CA VAL A 175 23.17 1.82 -0.11
C VAL A 175 22.46 2.74 0.85
N LYS A 176 21.36 3.33 0.40
CA LYS A 176 20.46 4.14 1.19
C LYS A 176 19.17 3.36 1.45
N TYR A 177 18.77 3.28 2.71
CA TYR A 177 17.53 2.61 3.10
C TYR A 177 16.42 3.64 3.37
N PHE A 178 15.22 3.32 2.93
CA PHE A 178 14.03 4.17 3.07
C PHE A 178 12.95 3.38 3.79
N ASP A 179 12.46 3.90 4.90
CA ASP A 179 11.37 3.31 5.67
C ASP A 179 10.02 3.73 5.08
N VAL A 180 9.20 2.75 4.73
CA VAL A 180 7.87 2.96 4.16
C VAL A 180 6.88 3.29 5.28
N PRO A 181 6.14 4.41 5.20
CA PRO A 181 5.12 4.73 6.18
C PRO A 181 4.02 3.65 6.20
N LEU A 182 3.58 3.24 7.39
CA LEU A 182 2.57 2.18 7.54
C LEU A 182 1.29 2.44 6.75
N ARG A 183 0.88 3.72 6.62
CA ARG A 183 -0.31 4.12 5.86
C ARG A 183 -0.23 3.81 4.35
N THR A 184 0.98 3.70 3.79
CA THR A 184 1.24 3.38 2.39
C THR A 184 1.80 1.96 2.20
N ALA A 185 2.09 1.25 3.29
CA ALA A 185 2.59 -0.13 3.29
C ALA A 185 1.44 -1.12 3.04
N LEU A 186 0.81 -1.04 1.87
CA LEU A 186 -0.18 -2.02 1.42
C LEU A 186 0.52 -3.20 0.74
N SER A 187 -0.21 -4.32 0.58
CA SER A 187 0.31 -5.50 -0.13
C SER A 187 0.24 -5.29 -1.64
N TYR A 188 1.40 -5.40 -2.30
CA TYR A 188 1.51 -5.34 -3.75
C TYR A 188 2.29 -6.53 -4.29
N GLN A 189 1.91 -7.00 -5.47
CA GLN A 189 2.64 -8.04 -6.18
C GLN A 189 3.77 -7.45 -7.04
N TYR A 190 3.60 -6.21 -7.52
CA TYR A 190 4.59 -5.51 -8.32
C TYR A 190 5.09 -4.28 -7.58
N TYR A 191 6.40 -4.12 -7.51
CA TYR A 191 7.06 -2.91 -7.04
C TYR A 191 7.88 -2.29 -8.16
N SER A 192 7.63 -1.01 -8.44
CA SER A 192 8.25 -0.26 -9.53
C SER A 192 8.95 0.98 -8.99
N LEU A 193 10.25 1.08 -9.22
CA LEU A 193 10.99 2.32 -9.04
C LEU A 193 10.85 3.14 -10.31
N GLN A 194 10.14 4.24 -10.25
CA GLN A 194 10.03 5.22 -11.32
C GLN A 194 11.06 6.32 -11.09
N ILE A 195 11.86 6.65 -12.11
CA ILE A 195 12.88 7.68 -12.08
C ILE A 195 12.49 8.75 -13.09
N THR A 196 12.47 10.01 -12.64
CA THR A 196 12.06 11.16 -13.44
C THR A 196 13.15 12.23 -13.54
N GLY A 197 14.24 12.12 -12.77
CA GLY A 197 15.37 13.04 -12.85
C GLY A 197 16.67 12.44 -12.32
N VAL A 198 17.76 12.75 -13.02
CA VAL A 198 19.09 12.24 -12.75
C VAL A 198 20.11 13.40 -12.78
N GLU A 199 21.31 13.19 -12.26
CA GLU A 199 22.36 14.20 -12.28
C GLU A 199 23.21 14.12 -13.56
N SER A 200 23.36 12.93 -14.12
CA SER A 200 24.16 12.68 -15.29
C SER A 200 23.51 11.66 -16.23
N ARG A 201 23.98 11.60 -17.48
CA ARG A 201 23.52 10.61 -18.47
C ARG A 201 23.77 9.15 -18.05
N ASN A 202 24.63 8.94 -17.06
CA ASN A 202 25.07 7.61 -16.62
C ASN A 202 24.42 7.23 -15.29
N SER A 203 23.10 7.22 -15.22
CA SER A 203 22.38 6.86 -13.98
C SER A 203 22.25 5.35 -13.84
N TYR A 204 23.36 4.72 -13.44
CA TYR A 204 23.45 3.27 -13.24
C TYR A 204 22.88 2.87 -11.87
N LEU A 205 21.78 2.14 -11.84
CA LEU A 205 21.28 1.52 -10.61
C LEU A 205 22.02 0.19 -10.39
N SER A 206 22.58 -0.02 -9.20
CA SER A 206 23.37 -1.21 -8.87
C SER A 206 22.83 -2.02 -7.70
N TYR A 207 21.79 -1.52 -7.05
CA TYR A 207 21.15 -2.22 -5.93
C TYR A 207 19.70 -1.79 -5.78
N PHE A 208 18.81 -2.77 -5.67
CA PHE A 208 17.42 -2.58 -5.31
C PHE A 208 16.97 -3.79 -4.49
N GLN A 209 16.58 -3.58 -3.23
CA GLN A 209 16.11 -4.64 -2.35
C GLN A 209 14.89 -4.18 -1.56
N LEU A 210 14.00 -5.10 -1.30
CA LEU A 210 12.76 -4.91 -0.56
C LEU A 210 12.80 -5.73 0.74
N PHE A 211 12.15 -5.22 1.80
CA PHE A 211 12.10 -5.86 3.11
C PHE A 211 10.66 -5.95 3.56
N SER A 212 10.17 -7.16 3.84
CA SER A 212 8.76 -7.40 4.14
C SER A 212 8.32 -6.87 5.49
N LEU A 213 7.05 -6.52 5.53
CA LEU A 213 6.28 -6.29 6.74
C LEU A 213 5.28 -7.43 6.84
N ASP A 214 5.60 -8.41 7.66
CA ASP A 214 4.79 -9.61 7.79
C ASP A 214 3.65 -9.35 8.77
N GLU A 215 2.45 -9.76 8.39
CA GLU A 215 1.29 -9.72 9.25
C GLU A 215 1.19 -11.05 9.98
N VAL A 216 1.35 -11.01 11.30
CA VAL A 216 1.20 -12.17 12.16
C VAL A 216 -0.11 -12.03 12.92
N ILE A 217 -1.03 -12.96 12.70
CA ILE A 217 -2.27 -13.05 13.48
C ILE A 217 -1.92 -13.89 14.71
N GLU A 218 -1.89 -13.26 15.87
CA GLU A 218 -1.77 -14.00 17.14
C GLU A 218 -3.12 -14.65 17.41
N MET A 219 -3.20 -15.98 17.29
CA MET A 219 -4.40 -16.70 17.66
C MET A 219 -4.62 -16.56 19.18
N PRO A 220 -5.82 -16.18 19.61
CA PRO A 220 -6.12 -16.12 21.04
C PRO A 220 -5.91 -17.51 21.64
N ILE A 221 -5.12 -17.57 22.69
CA ILE A 221 -4.95 -18.78 23.51
C ILE A 221 -6.13 -18.79 24.48
N SER A 222 -6.88 -19.89 24.53
CA SER A 222 -7.92 -20.06 25.55
C SER A 222 -7.31 -20.06 26.95
N SER A 223 -8.11 -19.81 27.97
CA SER A 223 -7.66 -19.79 29.37
C SER A 223 -7.07 -21.11 29.86
N ASP A 224 -7.27 -22.19 29.11
CA ASP A 224 -6.70 -23.52 29.36
C ASP A 224 -5.38 -23.78 28.57
N GLY A 225 -4.90 -22.80 27.79
CA GLY A 225 -3.69 -22.91 26.99
C GLY A 225 -3.89 -23.59 25.63
N SER A 226 -5.09 -23.94 25.24
CA SER A 226 -5.39 -24.51 23.92
C SER A 226 -5.60 -23.43 22.88
N TYR A 227 -5.24 -23.69 21.59
CA TYR A 227 -5.56 -22.80 20.49
C TYR A 227 -7.04 -22.88 20.16
N ILE A 228 -7.69 -21.71 20.07
CA ILE A 228 -9.06 -21.64 19.58
C ILE A 228 -9.03 -21.79 18.07
N ASN A 229 -9.51 -22.92 17.55
CA ASN A 229 -9.75 -23.09 16.12
C ASN A 229 -10.94 -22.19 15.71
N VAL A 230 -10.68 -21.19 14.89
CA VAL A 230 -11.70 -20.32 14.29
C VAL A 230 -12.06 -20.83 12.91
#